data_1c2e9903e143557e080ff42cb038f3e4
#
_entry.id   1c2e9903e143557e080ff42cb038f3e4
#
_cell.length_a   1.000
_cell.length_b   1.000
_cell.length_c   1.000
_cell.angle_alpha   90.00
_cell.angle_beta   90.00
_cell.angle_gamma   90.00
#
_symmetry.space_group_name_H-M   'P 1'
#
loop_
_entity.id
_entity.type
_entity.pdbx_description
1 polymer ?
#
loop_
_entity_poly.entity_id
_entity_poly.type
_entity_poly.pdbx_seq_one_letter_code
_entity_poly.pdbx_strand_id
1 'polypeptide(L)'
;MNTRETEEFNMSRDTISIHFVNAALTGVKRLGMDVDTLLSHVGIEAELLRQPKARISPEQYTRFVKMLWMVTQDEHVGFSQDVRRLGSFAIMCQLVVHAKTLGDALELSSQFYKLFGDEWCVSLERDKHEARLV
;
A
#
# COMPACT_ATOMS: atom_id res chain seq x y z
N MET A 1 -25.06 -9.70 27.08
CA MET A 1 -23.73 -9.47 26.48
C MET A 1 -23.68 -8.01 26.07
N ASN A 2 -22.79 -7.25 26.65
CA ASN A 2 -22.81 -5.79 26.57
C ASN A 2 -22.18 -5.31 25.28
N THR A 3 -22.80 -4.39 24.57
CA THR A 3 -22.35 -3.85 23.27
C THR A 3 -20.91 -3.32 23.31
N ARG A 4 -20.46 -2.82 24.49
CA ARG A 4 -19.09 -2.37 24.72
C ARG A 4 -18.05 -3.50 24.67
N GLU A 5 -18.37 -4.68 25.25
CA GLU A 5 -17.46 -5.84 25.20
C GLU A 5 -17.33 -6.42 23.80
N THR A 6 -18.36 -6.27 22.96
CA THR A 6 -18.32 -6.72 21.55
C THR A 6 -17.49 -5.77 20.69
N GLU A 7 -17.53 -4.46 20.96
CA GLU A 7 -16.70 -3.45 20.27
C GLU A 7 -15.22 -3.56 20.69
N GLU A 8 -14.91 -3.73 21.99
CA GLU A 8 -13.53 -3.97 22.44
C GLU A 8 -12.95 -5.30 21.91
N PHE A 9 -13.76 -6.35 21.82
CA PHE A 9 -13.34 -7.64 21.26
C PHE A 9 -13.08 -7.56 19.75
N ASN A 10 -13.77 -6.70 19.02
CA ASN A 10 -13.57 -6.49 17.59
C ASN A 10 -12.36 -5.57 17.29
N MET A 11 -12.15 -4.52 18.11
CA MET A 11 -11.01 -3.62 17.97
C MET A 11 -9.65 -4.30 18.20
N SER A 12 -9.58 -5.38 19.01
CA SER A 12 -8.33 -6.11 19.28
C SER A 12 -7.90 -7.05 18.14
N ARG A 13 -8.78 -7.33 17.17
CA ARG A 13 -8.49 -8.21 16.02
C ARG A 13 -7.95 -7.49 14.81
N ASP A 14 -8.30 -6.23 14.62
CA ASP A 14 -7.87 -5.44 13.46
C ASP A 14 -6.53 -4.76 13.75
N THR A 15 -5.46 -5.47 13.53
CA THR A 15 -4.10 -4.96 13.68
C THR A 15 -3.28 -5.30 12.44
N ILE A 16 -2.27 -4.47 12.17
CA ILE A 16 -1.38 -4.60 11.02
C ILE A 16 -0.02 -5.06 11.50
N SER A 17 0.55 -6.07 10.82
CA SER A 17 1.88 -6.56 11.14
C SER A 17 2.93 -5.48 10.92
N ILE A 18 3.89 -5.38 11.82
CA ILE A 18 5.05 -4.48 11.71
C ILE A 18 5.88 -4.78 10.44
N HIS A 19 5.73 -5.96 9.87
CA HIS A 19 6.37 -6.32 8.60
C HIS A 19 6.05 -5.34 7.47
N PHE A 20 4.79 -4.86 7.39
CA PHE A 20 4.39 -3.89 6.35
C PHE A 20 5.04 -2.52 6.56
N VAL A 21 5.25 -2.11 7.81
CA VAL A 21 6.00 -0.89 8.13
C VAL A 21 7.46 -1.06 7.70
N ASN A 22 8.09 -2.18 8.09
CA ASN A 22 9.47 -2.48 7.71
C ASN A 22 9.66 -2.51 6.19
N ALA A 23 8.72 -3.13 5.46
CA ALA A 23 8.75 -3.17 4.00
C ALA A 23 8.71 -1.75 3.42
N ALA A 24 7.74 -0.93 3.83
CA ALA A 24 7.59 0.45 3.33
C ALA A 24 8.82 1.32 3.66
N LEU A 25 9.45 1.12 4.82
CA LEU A 25 10.68 1.84 5.19
C LEU A 25 11.89 1.50 4.31
N THR A 26 11.87 0.40 3.58
CA THR A 26 12.96 0.05 2.65
C THR A 26 13.13 1.09 1.56
N GLY A 27 12.03 1.57 0.96
CA GLY A 27 12.06 2.64 -0.02
C GLY A 27 12.55 3.95 0.58
N VAL A 28 12.04 4.30 1.76
CA VAL A 28 12.41 5.53 2.50
C VAL A 28 13.91 5.58 2.82
N LYS A 29 14.46 4.46 3.29
CA LYS A 29 15.91 4.33 3.56
C LYS A 29 16.74 4.51 2.29
N ARG A 30 16.29 3.95 1.17
CA ARG A 30 16.94 4.12 -0.13
C ARG A 30 17.00 5.59 -0.55
N LEU A 31 15.97 6.37 -0.20
CA LEU A 31 15.90 7.82 -0.46
C LEU A 31 16.72 8.65 0.55
N GLY A 32 17.39 8.02 1.53
CA GLY A 32 18.23 8.68 2.52
C GLY A 32 17.45 9.48 3.58
N MET A 33 16.18 9.18 3.79
CA MET A 33 15.34 9.87 4.77
C MET A 33 15.56 9.34 6.19
N ASP A 34 15.40 10.22 7.19
CA ASP A 34 15.50 9.86 8.60
C ASP A 34 14.24 9.11 9.07
N VAL A 35 14.42 7.80 9.27
CA VAL A 35 13.36 6.88 9.66
C VAL A 35 12.86 7.16 11.08
N ASP A 36 13.75 7.49 12.02
CA ASP A 36 13.39 7.68 13.42
C ASP A 36 12.49 8.92 13.58
N THR A 37 12.81 9.98 12.88
CA THR A 37 11.96 11.17 12.81
C THR A 37 10.59 10.86 12.22
N LEU A 38 10.52 10.10 11.11
CA LEU A 38 9.25 9.71 10.50
C LEU A 38 8.37 8.88 11.43
N LEU A 39 8.95 7.90 12.11
CA LEU A 39 8.22 7.02 13.04
C LEU A 39 7.69 7.79 14.25
N SER A 40 8.49 8.70 14.80
CA SER A 40 8.08 9.52 15.94
C SER A 40 6.86 10.37 15.65
N HIS A 41 6.78 10.96 14.45
CA HIS A 41 5.63 11.78 14.02
C HIS A 41 4.31 11.00 13.93
N VAL A 42 4.37 9.71 13.67
CA VAL A 42 3.16 8.87 13.53
C VAL A 42 2.85 8.03 14.78
N GLY A 43 3.69 8.16 15.82
CA GLY A 43 3.51 7.46 17.08
C GLY A 43 3.79 5.95 16.99
N ILE A 44 4.77 5.57 16.18
CA ILE A 44 5.28 4.19 16.08
C ILE A 44 6.65 4.14 16.74
N GLU A 45 6.79 3.34 17.79
CA GLU A 45 8.05 3.15 18.48
C GLU A 45 9.04 2.38 17.61
N ALA A 46 10.26 2.89 17.43
CA ALA A 46 11.29 2.26 16.60
C ALA A 46 11.66 0.85 17.07
N GLU A 47 11.53 0.57 18.37
CA GLU A 47 11.77 -0.75 18.94
C GLU A 47 10.83 -1.84 18.37
N LEU A 48 9.62 -1.47 17.96
CA LEU A 48 8.66 -2.41 17.34
C LEU A 48 9.19 -2.97 16.03
N LEU A 49 10.02 -2.23 15.29
CA LEU A 49 10.61 -2.68 14.03
C LEU A 49 11.47 -3.94 14.18
N ARG A 50 12.05 -4.15 15.38
CA ARG A 50 12.90 -5.29 15.71
C ARG A 50 12.13 -6.50 16.22
N GLN A 51 10.83 -6.37 16.44
CA GLN A 51 9.96 -7.41 16.98
C GLN A 51 9.13 -8.05 15.86
N PRO A 52 9.48 -9.24 15.35
CA PRO A 52 8.82 -9.81 14.17
C PRO A 52 7.31 -10.06 14.33
N LYS A 53 6.85 -10.22 15.58
CA LYS A 53 5.44 -10.44 15.92
C LYS A 53 4.71 -9.15 16.32
N ALA A 54 5.40 -8.02 16.36
CA ALA A 54 4.78 -6.75 16.71
C ALA A 54 3.69 -6.36 15.70
N ARG A 55 2.70 -5.67 16.20
CA ARG A 55 1.56 -5.21 15.43
C ARG A 55 1.25 -3.77 15.84
N ILE A 56 0.70 -3.01 14.90
CA ILE A 56 0.25 -1.63 15.11
C ILE A 56 -1.24 -1.51 14.78
N SER A 57 -1.86 -0.43 15.20
CA SER A 57 -3.25 -0.17 14.86
C SER A 57 -3.42 0.27 13.39
N PRO A 58 -4.61 0.06 12.78
CA PRO A 58 -4.92 0.58 11.45
C PRO A 58 -4.74 2.11 11.35
N GLU A 59 -5.04 2.84 12.42
CA GLU A 59 -4.91 4.30 12.47
C GLU A 59 -3.43 4.70 12.44
N GLN A 60 -2.56 4.01 13.18
CA GLN A 60 -1.11 4.26 13.13
C GLN A 60 -0.57 3.98 11.72
N TYR A 61 -0.98 2.86 11.11
CA TYR A 61 -0.56 2.51 9.75
C TYR A 61 -1.05 3.52 8.71
N THR A 62 -2.30 3.97 8.83
CA THR A 62 -2.86 4.99 7.93
C THR A 62 -2.09 6.31 8.03
N ARG A 63 -1.78 6.77 9.25
CA ARG A 63 -0.95 7.98 9.45
C ARG A 63 0.44 7.81 8.86
N PHE A 64 1.04 6.64 9.06
CA PHE A 64 2.35 6.31 8.53
C PHE A 64 2.37 6.36 7.00
N VAL A 65 1.46 5.67 6.30
CA VAL A 65 1.37 5.68 4.83
C VAL A 65 1.12 7.08 4.28
N LYS A 66 0.20 7.83 4.88
CA LYS A 66 -0.06 9.23 4.47
C LYS A 66 1.18 10.12 4.62
N MET A 67 1.94 9.96 5.70
CA MET A 67 3.18 10.68 5.89
C MET A 67 4.21 10.30 4.82
N LEU A 68 4.38 9.01 4.54
CA LEU A 68 5.29 8.55 3.49
C LEU A 68 4.94 9.17 2.14
N TRP A 69 3.67 9.19 1.76
CA TRP A 69 3.21 9.84 0.53
C TRP A 69 3.52 11.34 0.50
N MET A 70 3.33 12.04 1.63
CA MET A 70 3.64 13.46 1.71
C MET A 70 5.12 13.76 1.54
N VAL A 71 6.00 12.96 2.14
CA VAL A 71 7.44 13.23 2.11
C VAL A 71 8.10 12.71 0.84
N THR A 72 7.62 11.60 0.27
CA THR A 72 8.20 11.03 -0.96
C THR A 72 7.56 11.59 -2.24
N GLN A 73 6.33 12.12 -2.17
CA GLN A 73 5.50 12.49 -3.33
C GLN A 73 5.34 11.34 -4.32
N ASP A 74 5.39 10.09 -3.83
CA ASP A 74 5.41 8.86 -4.60
C ASP A 74 4.45 7.83 -4.00
N GLU A 75 3.47 7.36 -4.80
CA GLU A 75 2.55 6.30 -4.37
C GLU A 75 3.25 4.97 -4.09
N HIS A 76 4.38 4.72 -4.75
CA HIS A 76 5.21 3.53 -4.54
C HIS A 76 6.23 3.68 -3.40
N VAL A 77 6.28 4.87 -2.77
CA VAL A 77 7.13 5.12 -1.59
C VAL A 77 8.59 4.71 -1.83
N GLY A 78 9.10 4.97 -3.03
CA GLY A 78 10.47 4.64 -3.40
C GLY A 78 10.73 3.13 -3.63
N PHE A 79 9.72 2.29 -3.78
CA PHE A 79 9.92 0.88 -4.15
C PHE A 79 10.36 0.70 -5.60
N SER A 80 9.89 1.56 -6.52
CA SER A 80 10.32 1.57 -7.91
C SER A 80 11.38 2.63 -8.17
N GLN A 81 12.05 2.55 -9.31
CA GLN A 81 12.99 3.60 -9.77
C GLN A 81 12.19 4.82 -10.26
N ASP A 82 11.05 4.58 -10.88
CA ASP A 82 10.16 5.61 -11.39
C ASP A 82 9.20 6.10 -10.31
N VAL A 83 9.18 7.41 -10.07
CA VAL A 83 8.27 8.06 -9.13
C VAL A 83 6.84 7.96 -9.66
N ARG A 84 5.96 7.39 -8.85
CA ARG A 84 4.52 7.33 -9.13
C ARG A 84 3.81 8.49 -8.44
N ARG A 85 3.41 9.48 -9.22
CA ARG A 85 2.76 10.69 -8.67
C ARG A 85 1.50 10.34 -7.91
N LEU A 86 1.30 11.05 -6.79
CA LEU A 86 0.09 10.92 -5.98
C LEU A 86 -1.17 11.17 -6.83
N GLY A 87 -2.18 10.33 -6.67
CA GLY A 87 -3.43 10.37 -7.43
C GLY A 87 -3.45 9.46 -8.66
N SER A 88 -2.32 8.87 -9.07
CA SER A 88 -2.27 7.95 -10.22
C SER A 88 -3.21 6.77 -10.04
N PHE A 89 -3.22 6.14 -8.87
CA PHE A 89 -4.13 5.03 -8.56
C PHE A 89 -5.60 5.47 -8.60
N ALA A 90 -5.92 6.65 -8.05
CA ALA A 90 -7.29 7.16 -8.07
C ALA A 90 -7.80 7.40 -9.49
N ILE A 91 -6.94 7.95 -10.38
CA ILE A 91 -7.28 8.13 -11.80
C ILE A 91 -7.48 6.78 -12.48
N MET A 92 -6.61 5.82 -12.23
CA MET A 92 -6.76 4.45 -12.74
C MET A 92 -8.10 3.85 -12.30
N CYS A 93 -8.48 3.98 -11.02
CA CYS A 93 -9.78 3.52 -10.53
C CYS A 93 -10.95 4.19 -11.26
N GLN A 94 -10.89 5.50 -11.53
CA GLN A 94 -11.90 6.19 -12.29
C GLN A 94 -12.02 5.72 -13.74
N LEU A 95 -10.91 5.34 -14.35
CA LEU A 95 -10.92 4.76 -15.71
C LEU A 95 -11.63 3.41 -15.74
N VAL A 96 -11.37 2.55 -14.77
CA VAL A 96 -11.85 1.16 -14.79
C VAL A 96 -13.25 0.98 -14.21
N VAL A 97 -13.78 1.95 -13.43
CA VAL A 97 -15.09 1.82 -12.79
C VAL A 97 -16.25 1.63 -13.77
N HIS A 98 -16.07 2.07 -15.01
CA HIS A 98 -17.06 1.93 -16.08
C HIS A 98 -16.82 0.73 -17.00
N ALA A 99 -15.81 -0.10 -16.72
CA ALA A 99 -15.56 -1.30 -17.48
C ALA A 99 -16.72 -2.28 -17.34
N LYS A 100 -17.09 -2.97 -18.45
CA LYS A 100 -18.25 -3.86 -18.48
C LYS A 100 -17.99 -5.17 -17.77
N THR A 101 -16.75 -5.63 -17.77
CA THR A 101 -16.30 -6.87 -17.14
C THR A 101 -15.06 -6.63 -16.29
N LEU A 102 -14.82 -7.54 -15.34
CA LEU A 102 -13.56 -7.54 -14.58
C LEU A 102 -12.34 -7.65 -15.50
N GLY A 103 -12.46 -8.47 -16.56
CA GLY A 103 -11.39 -8.61 -17.54
C GLY A 103 -11.05 -7.32 -18.26
N ASP A 104 -12.05 -6.54 -18.68
CA ASP A 104 -11.84 -5.25 -19.31
C ASP A 104 -11.21 -4.26 -18.33
N ALA A 105 -11.64 -4.29 -17.05
CA ALA A 105 -11.07 -3.46 -15.99
C ALA A 105 -9.58 -3.78 -15.77
N LEU A 106 -9.20 -5.05 -15.69
CA LEU A 106 -7.82 -5.48 -15.51
C LEU A 106 -6.93 -5.12 -16.69
N GLU A 107 -7.46 -5.28 -17.89
CA GLU A 107 -6.76 -4.92 -19.13
C GLU A 107 -6.52 -3.42 -19.24
N LEU A 108 -7.52 -2.61 -18.90
CA LEU A 108 -7.42 -1.15 -18.85
C LEU A 108 -6.44 -0.67 -17.78
N SER A 109 -6.46 -1.33 -16.60
CA SER A 109 -5.48 -1.05 -15.54
C SER A 109 -4.05 -1.34 -15.99
N SER A 110 -3.84 -2.47 -16.67
CA SER A 110 -2.54 -2.83 -17.23
C SER A 110 -2.05 -1.80 -18.24
N GLN A 111 -2.92 -1.39 -19.16
CA GLN A 111 -2.58 -0.35 -20.16
C GLN A 111 -2.24 0.99 -19.48
N PHE A 112 -2.99 1.38 -18.46
CA PHE A 112 -2.71 2.59 -17.70
C PHE A 112 -1.31 2.54 -17.07
N TYR A 113 -0.96 1.45 -16.39
CA TYR A 113 0.35 1.35 -15.74
C TYR A 113 1.52 1.28 -16.72
N LYS A 114 1.34 0.73 -17.91
CA LYS A 114 2.36 0.75 -18.98
C LYS A 114 2.78 2.16 -19.41
N LEU A 115 1.93 3.17 -19.22
CA LEU A 115 2.29 4.57 -19.51
C LEU A 115 3.42 5.10 -18.61
N PHE A 116 3.71 4.45 -17.51
CA PHE A 116 4.68 4.89 -16.52
C PHE A 116 5.98 4.04 -16.52
N GLY A 117 6.14 3.14 -17.46
CA GLY A 117 7.28 2.25 -17.56
C GLY A 117 6.92 0.78 -17.41
N ASP A 118 7.84 -0.10 -17.72
CA ASP A 118 7.62 -1.56 -17.76
C ASP A 118 7.94 -2.28 -16.45
N GLU A 119 8.48 -1.58 -15.44
CA GLU A 119 8.96 -2.19 -14.20
C GLU A 119 7.86 -2.89 -13.39
N TRP A 120 6.61 -2.44 -13.55
CA TRP A 120 5.42 -2.97 -12.84
C TRP A 120 4.30 -3.33 -13.80
N CYS A 121 4.65 -3.83 -14.98
CA CYS A 121 3.63 -4.25 -15.94
C CYS A 121 3.01 -5.56 -15.51
N VAL A 122 1.73 -5.51 -15.24
CA VAL A 122 0.89 -6.70 -15.06
C VAL A 122 0.13 -6.92 -16.37
N SER A 123 0.20 -8.11 -16.93
CA SER A 123 -0.61 -8.50 -18.07
C SER A 123 -1.65 -9.54 -17.71
N LEU A 124 -2.77 -9.54 -18.41
CA LEU A 124 -3.82 -10.52 -18.24
C LEU A 124 -3.69 -11.58 -19.32
N GLU A 125 -3.28 -12.77 -18.93
CA GLU A 125 -3.31 -13.96 -19.78
C GLU A 125 -4.62 -14.71 -19.56
N ARG A 126 -5.26 -15.15 -20.65
CA ARG A 126 -6.53 -15.89 -20.60
C ARG A 126 -6.44 -17.15 -21.45
N ASP A 127 -6.96 -18.23 -20.92
CA ASP A 127 -7.30 -19.42 -21.69
C ASP A 127 -8.80 -19.75 -21.51
N LYS A 128 -9.23 -20.96 -21.95
CA LYS A 128 -10.64 -21.38 -21.88
C LYS A 128 -11.15 -21.64 -20.47
N HIS A 129 -10.29 -21.81 -19.48
CA HIS A 129 -10.62 -22.27 -18.14
C HIS A 129 -10.13 -21.37 -17.03
N GLU A 130 -9.11 -20.55 -17.29
CA GLU A 130 -8.50 -19.69 -16.28
C GLU A 130 -8.02 -18.35 -16.87
N ALA A 131 -7.87 -17.37 -15.97
CA ALA A 131 -7.24 -16.08 -16.24
C ALA A 131 -6.14 -15.85 -15.19
N ARG A 132 -4.98 -15.42 -15.63
CA ARG A 132 -3.80 -15.16 -14.77
C ARG A 132 -3.34 -13.72 -14.94
N LEU A 133 -2.98 -13.10 -13.83
CA LEU A 133 -2.21 -11.88 -13.84
C LEU A 133 -0.73 -12.27 -13.76
N VAL A 134 0.07 -11.81 -14.72
CA VAL A 134 1.51 -12.09 -14.87
C VAL A 134 2.30 -10.82 -14.99
#